data_cd766beddf79c4f2814cca498e9acaa2
#
_entry.id   cd766beddf79c4f2814cca498e9acaa2
#
_cell.length_a   1.000
_cell.length_b   1.000
_cell.length_c   1.000
_cell.angle_alpha   90.00
_cell.angle_beta   90.00
_cell.angle_gamma   90.00
#
_symmetry.space_group_name_H-M   'P 1'
#
loop_
_entity.id
_entity.type
_entity.pdbx_description
1 polymer ?
#
loop_
_entity_poly.entity_id
_entity_poly.type
_entity_poly.pdbx_seq_one_letter_code
_entity_poly.pdbx_strand_id
1 'polypeptide(L)'
;MDKTKKSYFSATRVAVIAMFATLAGLLYVFGFPIAAAFPFWLELNFSDIPALIGTFALGPVSGAIIVFVKILVKLIIKGTSTVFVGELADLVIGVAFVVPSGLIYKKMRTFKGAILAMAVGMLCSTAMSILANWLVLVPFYRQLFFKGSWDPLVGAMQALFGERCTQATFYNFYLWCSVLPFNLMRCIIAVVVTLPVYKHISRLINKLNDKLTPTKPDGGEGESAKKLDKRTLITIIVVAVVCALLIAGVLLRYFLTK
;
A
#
# COMPACT_ATOMS: atom_id res chain seq x y z
N MET A 1 23.80 33.30 -17.50
CA MET A 1 24.02 31.82 -17.57
C MET A 1 22.76 31.15 -17.02
N ASP A 2 21.96 30.67 -17.91
CA ASP A 2 20.64 30.08 -17.60
C ASP A 2 20.84 28.73 -16.92
N LYS A 3 20.46 28.64 -15.63
CA LYS A 3 20.41 27.36 -14.91
C LYS A 3 19.17 26.63 -15.40
N THR A 4 19.30 25.88 -16.49
CA THR A 4 18.26 24.94 -16.95
C THR A 4 17.83 24.09 -15.74
N LYS A 5 16.63 24.34 -15.21
CA LYS A 5 15.97 23.51 -14.20
C LYS A 5 15.91 22.09 -14.74
N LYS A 6 16.77 21.21 -14.27
CA LYS A 6 16.71 19.78 -14.63
C LYS A 6 15.33 19.26 -14.31
N SER A 7 14.62 18.80 -15.32
CA SER A 7 13.27 18.23 -15.19
C SER A 7 13.31 17.05 -14.21
N TYR A 8 12.35 16.98 -13.28
CA TYR A 8 12.17 15.86 -12.39
C TYR A 8 11.96 14.53 -13.15
N PHE A 9 11.39 14.61 -14.35
CA PHE A 9 11.14 13.50 -15.25
C PHE A 9 12.22 13.44 -16.34
N SER A 10 13.37 12.83 -16.05
CA SER A 10 14.32 12.42 -17.08
C SER A 10 13.81 11.16 -17.80
N ALA A 11 14.20 10.96 -19.07
CA ALA A 11 13.82 9.78 -19.85
C ALA A 11 14.15 8.46 -19.11
N THR A 12 15.32 8.39 -18.49
CA THR A 12 15.76 7.23 -17.68
C THR A 12 14.80 6.98 -16.50
N ARG A 13 14.38 8.04 -15.80
CA ARG A 13 13.46 7.91 -14.66
C ARG A 13 12.09 7.41 -15.11
N VAL A 14 11.58 7.94 -16.22
CA VAL A 14 10.31 7.49 -16.81
C VAL A 14 10.38 6.02 -17.21
N ALA A 15 11.48 5.60 -17.86
CA ALA A 15 11.69 4.20 -18.23
C ALA A 15 11.70 3.25 -17.03
N VAL A 16 12.37 3.64 -15.94
CA VAL A 16 12.41 2.83 -14.70
C VAL A 16 11.03 2.79 -14.01
N ILE A 17 10.30 3.90 -13.98
CA ILE A 17 8.91 3.92 -13.48
C ILE A 17 8.04 2.97 -14.31
N ALA A 18 8.11 3.04 -15.64
CA ALA A 18 7.35 2.17 -16.54
C ALA A 18 7.66 0.68 -16.31
N MET A 19 8.94 0.33 -16.14
CA MET A 19 9.37 -1.05 -15.86
C MET A 19 8.74 -1.57 -14.55
N PHE A 20 8.85 -0.81 -13.45
CA PHE A 20 8.27 -1.23 -12.17
C PHE A 20 6.74 -1.26 -12.21
N ALA A 21 6.13 -0.31 -12.92
CA ALA A 21 4.68 -0.23 -13.05
C ALA A 21 4.11 -1.41 -13.87
N THR A 22 4.78 -1.77 -14.97
CA THR A 22 4.40 -2.94 -15.79
C THR A 22 4.54 -4.22 -14.98
N LEU A 23 5.67 -4.42 -14.27
CA LEU A 23 5.85 -5.58 -13.42
C LEU A 23 4.80 -5.65 -12.31
N ALA A 24 4.51 -4.51 -11.65
CA ALA A 24 3.47 -4.43 -10.64
C ALA A 24 2.08 -4.73 -11.23
N GLY A 25 1.77 -4.20 -12.41
CA GLY A 25 0.51 -4.45 -13.10
C GLY A 25 0.32 -5.92 -13.48
N LEU A 26 1.35 -6.56 -14.01
CA LEU A 26 1.33 -8.00 -14.30
C LEU A 26 1.07 -8.82 -13.03
N LEU A 27 1.79 -8.55 -11.93
CA LEU A 27 1.59 -9.24 -10.66
C LEU A 27 0.20 -8.96 -10.06
N TYR A 28 -0.41 -7.83 -10.39
CA TYR A 28 -1.77 -7.50 -9.96
C TYR A 28 -2.81 -8.35 -10.72
N VAL A 29 -2.62 -8.58 -12.01
CA VAL A 29 -3.52 -9.42 -12.83
C VAL A 29 -3.60 -10.85 -12.30
N PHE A 30 -2.48 -11.39 -11.76
CA PHE A 30 -2.43 -12.72 -11.16
C PHE A 30 -2.92 -12.77 -9.70
N GLY A 31 -3.73 -11.79 -9.26
CA GLY A 31 -4.40 -11.85 -7.97
C GLY A 31 -5.35 -13.05 -7.87
N PHE A 32 -5.38 -13.68 -6.70
CA PHE A 32 -6.23 -14.83 -6.39
C PHE A 32 -6.84 -14.70 -4.99
N PRO A 33 -8.07 -15.19 -4.78
CA PRO A 33 -8.69 -15.23 -3.47
C PRO A 33 -8.14 -16.38 -2.63
N ILE A 34 -8.00 -16.15 -1.31
CA ILE A 34 -7.72 -17.21 -0.33
C ILE A 34 -9.05 -17.58 0.34
N ALA A 35 -9.93 -18.22 -0.41
CA ALA A 35 -11.32 -18.48 -0.02
C ALA A 35 -11.48 -19.33 1.25
N ALA A 36 -10.44 -20.08 1.66
CA ALA A 36 -10.46 -20.86 2.89
C ALA A 36 -10.35 -20.00 4.17
N ALA A 37 -9.81 -18.77 4.07
CA ALA A 37 -9.55 -17.90 5.21
C ALA A 37 -10.21 -16.53 5.12
N PHE A 38 -10.53 -16.08 3.90
CA PHE A 38 -11.05 -14.74 3.63
C PHE A 38 -12.19 -14.77 2.61
N PRO A 39 -13.09 -13.78 2.63
CA PRO A 39 -14.11 -13.65 1.61
C PRO A 39 -13.50 -13.57 0.21
N PHE A 40 -14.15 -14.19 -0.77
CA PHE A 40 -13.64 -14.39 -2.14
C PHE A 40 -13.32 -13.08 -2.90
N TRP A 41 -13.88 -11.96 -2.47
CA TRP A 41 -13.59 -10.65 -3.08
C TRP A 41 -12.30 -9.99 -2.57
N LEU A 42 -11.64 -10.56 -1.54
CA LEU A 42 -10.32 -10.14 -1.10
C LEU A 42 -9.27 -10.95 -1.86
N GLU A 43 -8.74 -10.39 -2.94
CA GLU A 43 -7.73 -11.02 -3.78
C GLU A 43 -6.31 -10.65 -3.30
N LEU A 44 -5.50 -11.67 -2.98
CA LEU A 44 -4.09 -11.51 -2.71
C LEU A 44 -3.32 -11.36 -4.02
N ASN A 45 -2.48 -10.34 -4.12
CA ASN A 45 -1.56 -10.14 -5.22
C ASN A 45 -0.21 -9.62 -4.72
N PHE A 46 0.82 -9.75 -5.54
CA PHE A 46 2.20 -9.37 -5.19
C PHE A 46 2.63 -8.03 -5.79
N SER A 47 1.69 -7.23 -6.28
CA SER A 47 1.96 -5.98 -6.99
C SER A 47 2.59 -4.89 -6.13
N ASP A 48 2.45 -4.97 -4.81
CA ASP A 48 3.02 -4.01 -3.88
C ASP A 48 4.55 -4.15 -3.75
N ILE A 49 5.10 -5.33 -4.07
CA ILE A 49 6.55 -5.57 -4.02
C ILE A 49 7.31 -4.66 -5.00
N PRO A 50 7.08 -4.72 -6.33
CA PRO A 50 7.76 -3.81 -7.25
C PRO A 50 7.38 -2.34 -7.02
N ALA A 51 6.17 -2.03 -6.52
CA ALA A 51 5.79 -0.67 -6.18
C ALA A 51 6.62 -0.11 -5.01
N LEU A 52 6.87 -0.88 -3.95
CA LEU A 52 7.76 -0.50 -2.84
C LEU A 52 9.21 -0.34 -3.30
N ILE A 53 9.70 -1.29 -4.10
CA ILE A 53 11.05 -1.24 -4.64
C ILE A 53 11.25 0.03 -5.47
N GLY A 54 10.33 0.32 -6.39
CA GLY A 54 10.35 1.54 -7.20
C GLY A 54 10.22 2.81 -6.35
N THR A 55 9.46 2.76 -5.26
CA THR A 55 9.33 3.85 -4.29
C THR A 55 10.66 4.13 -3.58
N PHE A 56 11.36 3.11 -3.13
CA PHE A 56 12.66 3.25 -2.49
C PHE A 56 13.75 3.71 -3.46
N ALA A 57 13.68 3.24 -4.72
CA ALA A 57 14.61 3.64 -5.76
C ALA A 57 14.43 5.10 -6.20
N LEU A 58 13.21 5.52 -6.47
CA LEU A 58 12.90 6.77 -7.18
C LEU A 58 12.17 7.81 -6.32
N GLY A 59 11.80 7.43 -5.09
CA GLY A 59 11.09 8.30 -4.14
C GLY A 59 9.56 8.19 -4.20
N PRO A 60 8.86 8.85 -3.23
CA PRO A 60 7.43 8.64 -2.97
C PRO A 60 6.52 9.03 -4.14
N VAL A 61 6.83 10.10 -4.86
CA VAL A 61 6.04 10.53 -6.03
C VAL A 61 6.09 9.49 -7.14
N SER A 62 7.29 8.95 -7.42
CA SER A 62 7.43 7.88 -8.42
C SER A 62 6.70 6.61 -7.99
N GLY A 63 6.71 6.30 -6.68
CA GLY A 63 5.92 5.20 -6.12
C GLY A 63 4.42 5.36 -6.34
N ALA A 64 3.88 6.55 -6.09
CA ALA A 64 2.48 6.85 -6.35
C ALA A 64 2.12 6.69 -7.85
N ILE A 65 3.00 7.14 -8.75
CA ILE A 65 2.83 6.96 -10.20
C ILE A 65 2.85 5.46 -10.56
N ILE A 66 3.77 4.67 -9.98
CA ILE A 66 3.81 3.22 -10.20
C ILE A 66 2.50 2.55 -9.77
N VAL A 67 1.95 2.92 -8.61
CA VAL A 67 0.66 2.40 -8.12
C VAL A 67 -0.48 2.81 -9.05
N PHE A 68 -0.49 4.03 -9.56
CA PHE A 68 -1.50 4.47 -10.51
C PHE A 68 -1.42 3.69 -11.82
N VAL A 69 -0.23 3.59 -12.42
CA VAL A 69 -0.02 2.91 -13.71
C VAL A 69 -0.27 1.40 -13.60
N LYS A 70 0.10 0.74 -12.47
CA LYS A 70 -0.20 -0.71 -12.28
C LYS A 70 -1.70 -1.00 -12.39
N ILE A 71 -2.54 -0.08 -11.88
CA ILE A 71 -3.98 -0.23 -11.95
C ILE A 71 -4.48 -0.07 -13.39
N LEU A 72 -3.93 0.90 -14.13
CA LEU A 72 -4.25 1.03 -15.55
C LEU A 72 -3.86 -0.21 -16.35
N VAL A 73 -2.69 -0.78 -16.09
CA VAL A 73 -2.25 -2.04 -16.72
C VAL A 73 -3.23 -3.18 -16.41
N LYS A 74 -3.63 -3.34 -15.14
CA LYS A 74 -4.65 -4.35 -14.74
C LYS A 74 -5.97 -4.12 -15.45
N LEU A 75 -6.44 -2.88 -15.54
CA LEU A 75 -7.69 -2.54 -16.21
C LEU A 75 -7.65 -2.86 -17.70
N ILE A 76 -6.53 -2.63 -18.37
CA ILE A 76 -6.37 -2.97 -19.79
C ILE A 76 -6.38 -4.48 -20.02
N ILE A 77 -5.76 -5.27 -19.14
CA ILE A 77 -5.59 -6.72 -19.32
C ILE A 77 -6.82 -7.50 -18.82
N LYS A 78 -7.30 -7.22 -17.59
CA LYS A 78 -8.35 -8.01 -16.91
C LYS A 78 -9.71 -7.28 -16.91
N GLY A 79 -9.74 -5.97 -17.20
CA GLY A 79 -10.94 -5.15 -17.04
C GLY A 79 -11.30 -4.89 -15.59
N THR A 80 -12.54 -4.46 -15.34
CA THR A 80 -13.09 -4.26 -14.01
C THR A 80 -14.28 -5.17 -13.78
N SER A 81 -14.34 -5.81 -12.61
CA SER A 81 -15.51 -6.55 -12.09
C SER A 81 -16.29 -5.74 -11.04
N THR A 82 -15.76 -4.58 -10.63
CA THR A 82 -16.25 -3.79 -9.49
C THR A 82 -16.69 -2.38 -9.88
N VAL A 83 -16.94 -2.15 -11.18
CA VAL A 83 -17.32 -0.84 -11.73
C VAL A 83 -16.33 0.25 -11.27
N PHE A 84 -15.03 -0.05 -11.34
CA PHE A 84 -13.89 0.80 -10.96
C PHE A 84 -13.75 1.14 -9.47
N VAL A 85 -14.72 0.82 -8.61
CA VAL A 85 -14.69 1.20 -7.19
C VAL A 85 -13.64 0.39 -6.42
N GLY A 86 -13.50 -0.90 -6.73
CA GLY A 86 -12.44 -1.73 -6.15
C GLY A 86 -11.04 -1.24 -6.55
N GLU A 87 -10.86 -0.89 -7.83
CA GLU A 87 -9.59 -0.36 -8.35
C GLU A 87 -9.24 1.00 -7.75
N LEU A 88 -10.24 1.86 -7.54
CA LEU A 88 -10.04 3.15 -6.87
C LEU A 88 -9.67 2.96 -5.39
N ALA A 89 -10.29 2.01 -4.71
CA ALA A 89 -9.92 1.65 -3.35
C ALA A 89 -8.47 1.12 -3.29
N ASP A 90 -8.09 0.22 -4.21
CA ASP A 90 -6.72 -0.30 -4.31
C ASP A 90 -5.70 0.80 -4.63
N LEU A 91 -6.07 1.82 -5.42
CA LEU A 91 -5.24 3.00 -5.65
C LEU A 91 -4.96 3.73 -4.33
N VAL A 92 -6.02 4.05 -3.59
CA VAL A 92 -5.90 4.82 -2.33
C VAL A 92 -5.11 4.02 -1.28
N ILE A 93 -5.41 2.72 -1.14
CA ILE A 93 -4.73 1.81 -0.21
C ILE A 93 -3.25 1.64 -0.58
N GLY A 94 -2.97 1.47 -1.88
CA GLY A 94 -1.60 1.33 -2.38
C GLY A 94 -0.78 2.61 -2.22
N VAL A 95 -1.36 3.78 -2.50
CA VAL A 95 -0.73 5.09 -2.26
C VAL A 95 -0.47 5.30 -0.76
N ALA A 96 -1.44 4.92 0.11
CA ALA A 96 -1.27 4.96 1.56
C ALA A 96 -0.16 4.00 2.07
N PHE A 97 0.21 2.99 1.29
CA PHE A 97 1.36 2.13 1.58
C PHE A 97 2.68 2.75 1.12
N VAL A 98 2.78 3.12 -0.16
CA VAL A 98 4.06 3.48 -0.77
C VAL A 98 4.51 4.90 -0.44
N VAL A 99 3.59 5.87 -0.27
CA VAL A 99 3.97 7.27 -0.04
C VAL A 99 4.58 7.49 1.34
N PRO A 100 3.96 7.06 2.46
CA PRO A 100 4.58 7.18 3.78
C PRO A 100 5.90 6.40 3.86
N SER A 101 5.94 5.16 3.29
CA SER A 101 7.16 4.36 3.20
C SER A 101 8.28 5.13 2.48
N GLY A 102 7.99 5.72 1.32
CA GLY A 102 8.96 6.48 0.55
C GLY A 102 9.42 7.76 1.22
N LEU A 103 8.54 8.46 1.94
CA LEU A 103 8.88 9.68 2.68
C LEU A 103 9.86 9.40 3.82
N ILE A 104 9.61 8.34 4.59
CA ILE A 104 10.48 7.92 5.69
C ILE A 104 11.81 7.44 5.13
N TYR A 105 11.78 6.55 4.15
CA TYR A 105 12.99 6.01 3.54
C TYR A 105 13.86 7.08 2.87
N LYS A 106 13.26 8.08 2.22
CA LYS A 106 14.02 9.21 1.64
C LYS A 106 14.86 9.95 2.67
N LYS A 107 14.42 9.96 3.94
CA LYS A 107 15.14 10.64 5.05
C LYS A 107 16.10 9.71 5.78
N MET A 108 15.77 8.42 5.86
CA MET A 108 16.56 7.42 6.58
C MET A 108 16.96 6.31 5.60
N ARG A 109 17.95 6.55 4.74
CA ARG A 109 18.44 5.58 3.73
C ARG A 109 19.29 4.47 4.35
N THR A 110 18.82 3.87 5.44
CA THR A 110 19.47 2.78 6.15
C THR A 110 18.56 1.54 6.14
N PHE A 111 19.11 0.37 6.44
CA PHE A 111 18.34 -0.85 6.56
C PHE A 111 17.24 -0.75 7.66
N LYS A 112 17.59 -0.17 8.82
CA LYS A 112 16.63 0.11 9.90
C LYS A 112 15.58 1.11 9.46
N GLY A 113 15.97 2.14 8.68
CA GLY A 113 15.06 3.10 8.09
C GLY A 113 14.09 2.47 7.08
N ALA A 114 14.53 1.49 6.30
CA ALA A 114 13.66 0.74 5.39
C ALA A 114 12.61 -0.08 6.16
N ILE A 115 13.01 -0.76 7.24
CA ILE A 115 12.07 -1.52 8.10
C ILE A 115 11.02 -0.57 8.70
N LEU A 116 11.45 0.53 9.30
CA LEU A 116 10.54 1.52 9.88
C LEU A 116 9.61 2.12 8.81
N ALA A 117 10.13 2.44 7.64
CA ALA A 117 9.35 2.96 6.52
C ALA A 117 8.24 2.00 6.10
N MET A 118 8.56 0.72 5.94
CA MET A 118 7.59 -0.31 5.58
C MET A 118 6.57 -0.56 6.69
N ALA A 119 7.00 -0.56 7.96
CA ALA A 119 6.10 -0.72 9.10
C ALA A 119 5.05 0.40 9.17
N VAL A 120 5.47 1.66 9.03
CA VAL A 120 4.54 2.80 9.01
C VAL A 120 3.63 2.74 7.78
N GLY A 121 4.17 2.43 6.60
CA GLY A 121 3.37 2.25 5.39
C GLY A 121 2.32 1.15 5.55
N MET A 122 2.68 0.03 6.16
CA MET A 122 1.76 -1.07 6.47
C MET A 122 0.60 -0.61 7.37
N LEU A 123 0.89 0.14 8.43
CA LEU A 123 -0.15 0.69 9.30
C LEU A 123 -1.08 1.65 8.56
N CYS A 124 -0.52 2.57 7.76
CA CYS A 124 -1.31 3.50 6.95
C CYS A 124 -2.19 2.78 5.92
N SER A 125 -1.64 1.79 5.22
CA SER A 125 -2.36 0.99 4.23
C SER A 125 -3.50 0.19 4.87
N THR A 126 -3.24 -0.45 6.01
CA THR A 126 -4.25 -1.24 6.74
C THR A 126 -5.37 -0.35 7.25
N ALA A 127 -5.06 0.80 7.86
CA ALA A 127 -6.06 1.76 8.32
C ALA A 127 -6.91 2.27 7.14
N MET A 128 -6.27 2.63 6.02
CA MET A 128 -6.98 3.08 4.82
C MET A 128 -7.86 1.98 4.24
N SER A 129 -7.41 0.72 4.27
CA SER A 129 -8.21 -0.42 3.82
C SER A 129 -9.46 -0.63 4.68
N ILE A 130 -9.34 -0.53 6.02
CA ILE A 130 -10.49 -0.60 6.92
C ILE A 130 -11.49 0.50 6.60
N LEU A 131 -11.02 1.75 6.44
CA LEU A 131 -11.87 2.89 6.10
C LEU A 131 -12.56 2.73 4.75
N ALA A 132 -11.81 2.33 3.72
CA ALA A 132 -12.34 2.13 2.37
C ALA A 132 -13.41 1.03 2.35
N ASN A 133 -13.19 -0.09 3.04
CA ASN A 133 -14.16 -1.17 3.14
C ASN A 133 -15.41 -0.76 3.93
N TRP A 134 -15.23 -0.02 5.02
CA TRP A 134 -16.35 0.42 5.86
C TRP A 134 -17.24 1.46 5.18
N LEU A 135 -16.61 2.49 4.59
CA LEU A 135 -17.33 3.67 4.09
C LEU A 135 -17.77 3.54 2.64
N VAL A 136 -17.02 2.79 1.82
CA VAL A 136 -17.20 2.78 0.36
C VAL A 136 -17.52 1.39 -0.15
N LEU A 137 -16.64 0.40 0.04
CA LEU A 137 -16.75 -0.87 -0.65
C LEU A 137 -17.99 -1.66 -0.23
N VAL A 138 -18.21 -1.85 1.07
CA VAL A 138 -19.36 -2.63 1.56
C VAL A 138 -20.69 -1.96 1.21
N PRO A 139 -20.92 -0.65 1.48
CA PRO A 139 -22.16 0.01 1.08
C PRO A 139 -22.41 -0.03 -0.43
N PHE A 140 -21.35 0.21 -1.21
CA PHE A 140 -21.45 0.23 -2.67
C PHE A 140 -21.75 -1.18 -3.23
N TYR A 141 -21.03 -2.21 -2.79
CA TYR A 141 -21.24 -3.58 -3.26
C TYR A 141 -22.60 -4.12 -2.86
N ARG A 142 -23.07 -3.81 -1.65
CA ARG A 142 -24.41 -4.16 -1.21
C ARG A 142 -25.47 -3.58 -2.14
N GLN A 143 -25.34 -2.30 -2.50
CA GLN A 143 -26.32 -1.63 -3.34
C GLN A 143 -26.25 -2.12 -4.80
N LEU A 144 -25.04 -2.22 -5.35
CA LEU A 144 -24.84 -2.51 -6.77
C LEU A 144 -25.09 -3.99 -7.11
N PHE A 145 -24.51 -4.91 -6.34
CA PHE A 145 -24.53 -6.33 -6.67
C PHE A 145 -25.66 -7.08 -5.98
N PHE A 146 -26.12 -6.61 -4.83
CA PHE A 146 -27.09 -7.34 -4.00
C PHE A 146 -28.39 -6.58 -3.79
N LYS A 147 -28.67 -5.55 -4.60
CA LYS A 147 -29.91 -4.75 -4.58
C LYS A 147 -30.29 -4.27 -3.16
N GLY A 148 -29.31 -3.96 -2.34
CA GLY A 148 -29.49 -3.53 -0.96
C GLY A 148 -29.62 -4.66 0.08
N SER A 149 -29.69 -5.96 -0.33
CA SER A 149 -29.75 -7.08 0.61
C SER A 149 -28.42 -7.28 1.33
N TRP A 150 -28.50 -7.74 2.59
CA TRP A 150 -27.36 -8.18 3.40
C TRP A 150 -27.06 -9.67 3.28
N ASP A 151 -28.06 -10.48 2.84
CA ASP A 151 -27.98 -11.93 2.91
C ASP A 151 -26.76 -12.53 2.20
N PRO A 152 -26.36 -12.08 0.98
CA PRO A 152 -25.19 -12.66 0.33
C PRO A 152 -23.87 -12.30 1.03
N LEU A 153 -23.79 -11.08 1.60
CA LEU A 153 -22.60 -10.63 2.35
C LEU A 153 -22.49 -11.38 3.69
N VAL A 154 -23.62 -11.47 4.41
CA VAL A 154 -23.70 -12.20 5.68
C VAL A 154 -23.47 -13.69 5.45
N GLY A 155 -24.07 -14.29 4.42
CA GLY A 155 -23.89 -15.69 4.09
C GLY A 155 -22.44 -16.06 3.77
N ALA A 156 -21.72 -15.20 3.03
CA ALA A 156 -20.30 -15.42 2.77
C ALA A 156 -19.46 -15.37 4.05
N MET A 157 -19.82 -14.50 5.01
CA MET A 157 -19.13 -14.43 6.31
C MET A 157 -19.54 -15.58 7.24
N GLN A 158 -20.79 -16.05 7.16
CA GLN A 158 -21.25 -17.23 7.90
C GLN A 158 -20.53 -18.51 7.46
N ALA A 159 -20.23 -18.62 6.17
CA ALA A 159 -19.44 -19.74 5.66
C ALA A 159 -18.02 -19.83 6.30
N LEU A 160 -17.46 -18.69 6.73
CA LEU A 160 -16.13 -18.62 7.35
C LEU A 160 -16.18 -18.64 8.89
N PHE A 161 -17.19 -17.99 9.49
CA PHE A 161 -17.23 -17.72 10.96
C PHE A 161 -18.46 -18.32 11.66
N GLY A 162 -19.31 -19.04 10.89
CA GLY A 162 -20.53 -19.66 11.42
C GLY A 162 -21.67 -18.67 11.67
N GLU A 163 -22.73 -19.15 12.30
CA GLU A 163 -23.98 -18.40 12.53
C GLU A 163 -23.86 -17.18 13.45
N ARG A 164 -22.70 -16.99 14.10
CA ARG A 164 -22.43 -15.80 14.92
C ARG A 164 -22.37 -14.51 14.11
N CYS A 165 -22.12 -14.61 12.80
CA CYS A 165 -22.15 -13.48 11.89
C CYS A 165 -23.58 -13.20 11.46
N THR A 166 -24.18 -12.16 12.01
CA THR A 166 -25.48 -11.62 11.66
C THR A 166 -25.34 -10.27 10.97
N GLN A 167 -26.41 -9.71 10.43
CA GLN A 167 -26.37 -8.36 9.85
C GLN A 167 -25.86 -7.32 10.85
N ALA A 168 -26.23 -7.40 12.13
CA ALA A 168 -25.79 -6.49 13.18
C ALA A 168 -24.28 -6.60 13.49
N THR A 169 -23.74 -7.82 13.40
CA THR A 169 -22.32 -8.10 13.72
C THR A 169 -21.42 -8.17 12.49
N PHE A 170 -21.97 -8.01 11.28
CA PHE A 170 -21.27 -8.16 10.01
C PHE A 170 -19.98 -7.33 9.95
N TYR A 171 -20.08 -6.02 10.21
CA TYR A 171 -18.89 -5.14 10.16
C TYR A 171 -17.81 -5.53 11.17
N ASN A 172 -18.20 -6.03 12.34
CA ASN A 172 -17.24 -6.48 13.35
C ASN A 172 -16.44 -7.68 12.84
N PHE A 173 -17.12 -8.72 12.33
CA PHE A 173 -16.42 -9.89 11.77
C PHE A 173 -15.66 -9.53 10.50
N TYR A 174 -16.28 -8.78 9.59
CA TYR A 174 -15.68 -8.45 8.31
C TYR A 174 -14.42 -7.58 8.46
N LEU A 175 -14.49 -6.46 9.19
CA LEU A 175 -13.36 -5.55 9.30
C LEU A 175 -12.23 -6.11 10.14
N TRP A 176 -12.55 -6.81 11.25
CA TRP A 176 -11.53 -7.28 12.20
C TRP A 176 -10.99 -8.67 11.90
N CYS A 177 -11.85 -9.59 11.47
CA CYS A 177 -11.44 -10.96 11.24
C CYS A 177 -11.09 -11.24 9.77
N SER A 178 -11.42 -10.32 8.84
CA SER A 178 -11.10 -10.49 7.43
C SER A 178 -10.23 -9.35 6.90
N VAL A 179 -10.71 -8.10 6.88
CA VAL A 179 -9.98 -6.98 6.24
C VAL A 179 -8.65 -6.67 6.94
N LEU A 180 -8.65 -6.58 8.26
CA LEU A 180 -7.43 -6.30 9.03
C LEU A 180 -6.35 -7.39 8.82
N PRO A 181 -6.59 -8.68 9.13
CA PRO A 181 -5.55 -9.70 9.00
C PRO A 181 -5.14 -9.91 7.54
N PHE A 182 -6.07 -9.79 6.58
CA PHE A 182 -5.75 -9.87 5.16
C PHE A 182 -4.75 -8.78 4.72
N ASN A 183 -5.01 -7.51 5.07
CA ASN A 183 -4.12 -6.42 4.70
C ASN A 183 -2.77 -6.48 5.43
N LEU A 184 -2.75 -6.89 6.70
CA LEU A 184 -1.50 -7.14 7.42
C LEU A 184 -0.70 -8.24 6.73
N MET A 185 -1.31 -9.36 6.40
CA MET A 185 -0.68 -10.47 5.69
C MET A 185 -0.11 -10.02 4.34
N ARG A 186 -0.89 -9.30 3.51
CA ARG A 186 -0.46 -8.75 2.23
C ARG A 186 0.77 -7.86 2.39
N CYS A 187 0.74 -6.94 3.35
CA CYS A 187 1.86 -6.04 3.61
C CYS A 187 3.07 -6.78 4.17
N ILE A 188 2.89 -7.76 5.07
CA ILE A 188 3.99 -8.57 5.61
C ILE A 188 4.70 -9.33 4.49
N ILE A 189 3.96 -9.94 3.58
CA ILE A 189 4.53 -10.62 2.41
C ILE A 189 5.34 -9.64 1.58
N ALA A 190 4.80 -8.46 1.29
CA ALA A 190 5.51 -7.42 0.54
C ALA A 190 6.81 -7.00 1.25
N VAL A 191 6.79 -6.84 2.58
CA VAL A 191 7.95 -6.48 3.40
C VAL A 191 8.99 -7.61 3.38
N VAL A 192 8.58 -8.85 3.65
CA VAL A 192 9.48 -10.01 3.72
C VAL A 192 10.20 -10.25 2.39
N VAL A 193 9.50 -10.08 1.26
CA VAL A 193 10.12 -10.22 -0.06
C VAL A 193 11.00 -9.02 -0.42
N THR A 194 10.60 -7.81 -0.04
CA THR A 194 11.37 -6.59 -0.35
C THR A 194 12.67 -6.51 0.44
N LEU A 195 12.72 -6.95 1.70
CA LEU A 195 13.88 -6.85 2.58
C LEU A 195 15.16 -7.53 2.05
N PRO A 196 15.15 -8.80 1.59
CA PRO A 196 16.33 -9.42 1.00
C PRO A 196 16.79 -8.74 -0.28
N VAL A 197 15.83 -8.36 -1.11
CA VAL A 197 16.06 -7.69 -2.40
C VAL A 197 16.60 -6.28 -2.18
N TYR A 198 16.29 -5.64 -1.05
CA TYR A 198 16.77 -4.31 -0.68
C TYR A 198 18.30 -4.19 -0.74
N LYS A 199 19.06 -5.18 -0.25
CA LYS A 199 20.54 -5.17 -0.32
C LYS A 199 21.08 -5.11 -1.75
N HIS A 200 20.41 -5.76 -2.68
CA HIS A 200 20.79 -5.75 -4.10
C HIS A 200 20.33 -4.46 -4.78
N ILE A 201 19.14 -3.99 -4.43
CA ILE A 201 18.54 -2.78 -4.99
C ILE A 201 19.24 -1.53 -4.48
N SER A 202 19.73 -1.47 -3.24
CA SER A 202 20.44 -0.29 -2.74
C SER A 202 21.68 0.05 -3.60
N ARG A 203 22.38 -0.97 -4.14
CA ARG A 203 23.48 -0.76 -5.10
C ARG A 203 22.96 -0.22 -6.45
N LEU A 204 21.82 -0.73 -6.91
CA LEU A 204 21.18 -0.25 -8.14
C LEU A 204 20.62 1.17 -7.96
N ILE A 205 20.01 1.45 -6.80
CA ILE A 205 19.51 2.77 -6.42
C ILE A 205 20.63 3.80 -6.42
N ASN A 206 21.79 3.47 -5.83
CA ASN A 206 22.94 4.39 -5.80
C ASN A 206 23.44 4.66 -7.22
N LYS A 207 23.61 3.62 -8.05
CA LYS A 207 23.98 3.77 -9.47
C LYS A 207 22.96 4.57 -10.28
N LEU A 208 21.66 4.41 -10.00
CA LEU A 208 20.61 5.16 -10.67
C LEU A 208 20.56 6.61 -10.18
N ASN A 209 20.72 6.85 -8.89
CA ASN A 209 20.82 8.20 -8.35
C ASN A 209 22.05 8.96 -8.90
N ASP A 210 23.19 8.32 -9.03
CA ASP A 210 24.40 8.90 -9.63
C ASP A 210 24.18 9.31 -11.10
N LYS A 211 23.38 8.52 -11.84
CA LYS A 211 23.00 8.83 -13.22
C LYS A 211 21.88 9.86 -13.34
N LEU A 212 20.93 9.86 -12.41
CA LEU A 212 19.76 10.74 -12.43
C LEU A 212 19.99 12.10 -11.77
N THR A 213 20.91 12.16 -10.83
CA THR A 213 21.38 13.37 -10.18
C THR A 213 22.91 13.36 -10.17
N PRO A 214 23.57 13.83 -11.24
CA PRO A 214 25.00 14.03 -11.19
C PRO A 214 25.28 15.19 -10.22
N THR A 215 25.36 14.87 -8.95
CA THR A 215 25.94 15.72 -7.92
C THR A 215 27.44 15.42 -7.90
N LYS A 216 28.28 16.47 -7.83
CA LYS A 216 29.73 16.42 -7.74
C LYS A 216 30.22 15.29 -6.84
N PRO A 217 31.36 14.66 -7.15
CA PRO A 217 32.01 13.71 -6.27
C PRO A 217 32.61 14.50 -5.07
N ASP A 218 31.84 14.66 -4.03
CA ASP A 218 32.41 14.96 -2.71
C ASP A 218 32.61 13.61 -2.01
N GLY A 219 33.88 13.48 -1.54
CA GLY A 219 34.51 12.28 -1.04
C GLY A 219 33.68 11.46 -0.08
N GLY A 220 34.01 10.19 -0.11
CA GLY A 220 33.43 9.13 0.65
C GLY A 220 33.33 9.39 2.13
N GLU A 221 32.59 8.51 2.70
CA GLU A 221 32.36 8.19 4.09
C GLU A 221 30.87 8.26 4.42
N GLY A 222 30.40 7.19 5.03
CA GLY A 222 29.02 6.90 5.35
C GLY A 222 28.25 8.11 5.87
N GLU A 223 27.31 8.58 5.09
CA GLU A 223 26.44 9.68 5.46
C GLU A 223 25.64 9.29 6.70
N SER A 224 26.14 9.76 7.83
CA SER A 224 25.47 9.73 9.13
C SER A 224 24.00 10.09 8.93
N ALA A 225 23.12 9.23 9.41
CA ALA A 225 21.67 9.39 9.34
C ALA A 225 21.30 10.84 9.72
N LYS A 226 20.95 11.67 8.73
CA LYS A 226 20.45 13.02 8.98
C LYS A 226 19.29 12.89 9.93
N LYS A 227 19.42 13.46 11.14
CA LYS A 227 18.34 13.51 12.14
C LYS A 227 17.06 13.99 11.44
N LEU A 228 15.99 13.25 11.63
CA LEU A 228 14.67 13.61 11.09
C LEU A 228 14.35 15.06 11.51
N ASP A 229 14.02 15.90 10.53
CA ASP A 229 13.53 17.25 10.83
C ASP A 229 12.26 17.12 11.70
N LYS A 230 12.18 17.99 12.75
CA LYS A 230 11.05 17.97 13.71
C LYS A 230 9.69 17.97 13.03
N ARG A 231 9.51 18.71 11.93
CA ARG A 231 8.26 18.74 11.18
C ARG A 231 7.89 17.40 10.57
N THR A 232 8.87 16.66 10.07
CA THR A 232 8.61 15.34 9.46
C THR A 232 8.42 14.27 10.51
N LEU A 233 9.19 14.34 11.61
CA LEU A 233 8.96 13.45 12.75
C LEU A 233 7.52 13.64 13.27
N ILE A 234 7.09 14.89 13.42
CA ILE A 234 5.71 15.23 13.82
C ILE A 234 4.70 14.68 12.81
N THR A 235 4.92 14.87 11.50
CA THR A 235 4.01 14.35 10.47
C THR A 235 3.92 12.82 10.52
N ILE A 236 5.04 12.11 10.68
CA ILE A 236 5.07 10.65 10.80
C ILE A 236 4.34 10.20 12.07
N ILE A 237 4.61 10.87 13.20
CA ILE A 237 3.95 10.57 14.49
C ILE A 237 2.46 10.86 14.37
N VAL A 238 2.05 11.98 13.80
CA VAL A 238 0.63 12.33 13.62
C VAL A 238 -0.06 11.30 12.74
N VAL A 239 0.52 10.91 11.60
CA VAL A 239 -0.06 9.89 10.72
C VAL A 239 -0.14 8.53 11.43
N ALA A 240 0.93 8.11 12.12
CA ALA A 240 0.94 6.87 12.88
C ALA A 240 -0.07 6.89 14.05
N VAL A 241 -0.18 8.01 14.77
CA VAL A 241 -1.15 8.20 15.86
C VAL A 241 -2.58 8.22 15.33
N VAL A 242 -2.86 8.93 14.22
CA VAL A 242 -4.18 8.91 13.59
C VAL A 242 -4.56 7.50 13.14
N CYS A 243 -3.64 6.78 12.51
CA CYS A 243 -3.87 5.38 12.13
C CYS A 243 -4.11 4.48 13.37
N ALA A 244 -3.31 4.66 14.43
CA ALA A 244 -3.48 3.91 15.69
C ALA A 244 -4.80 4.27 16.39
N LEU A 245 -5.19 5.54 16.41
CA LEU A 245 -6.46 6.01 16.99
C LEU A 245 -7.66 5.49 16.19
N LEU A 246 -7.58 5.44 14.87
CA LEU A 246 -8.63 4.84 14.03
C LEU A 246 -8.77 3.35 14.34
N ILE A 247 -7.67 2.62 14.42
CA ILE A 247 -7.67 1.20 14.79
C ILE A 247 -8.22 1.02 16.23
N ALA A 248 -7.75 1.84 17.19
CA ALA A 248 -8.21 1.80 18.58
C ALA A 248 -9.69 2.19 18.72
N GLY A 249 -10.16 3.21 17.98
CA GLY A 249 -11.56 3.63 18.00
C GLY A 249 -12.51 2.55 17.49
N VAL A 250 -12.10 1.83 16.46
CA VAL A 250 -12.89 0.71 15.94
C VAL A 250 -12.80 -0.50 16.90
N LEU A 251 -11.64 -0.76 17.55
CA LEU A 251 -11.50 -1.76 18.60
C LEU A 251 -12.39 -1.44 19.82
N LEU A 252 -12.39 -0.19 20.26
CA LEU A 252 -13.21 0.25 21.39
C LEU A 252 -14.70 0.06 21.07
N ARG A 253 -15.13 0.42 19.86
CA ARG A 253 -16.51 0.17 19.41
C ARG A 253 -16.84 -1.33 19.40
N TYR A 254 -15.91 -2.17 19.00
CA TYR A 254 -16.09 -3.62 19.04
C TYR A 254 -16.31 -4.14 20.47
N PHE A 255 -15.56 -3.64 21.46
CA PHE A 255 -15.69 -4.04 22.87
C PHE A 255 -16.92 -3.44 23.56
N LEU A 256 -17.38 -2.25 23.12
CA LEU A 256 -18.57 -1.59 23.71
C LEU A 256 -19.89 -2.08 23.11
N THR A 257 -19.87 -2.78 21.96
CA THR A 257 -21.06 -3.38 21.33
C THR A 257 -21.20 -4.87 21.62
N LYS A 258 -20.37 -5.42 22.49
CA LYS A 258 -20.47 -6.76 23.05
C LYS A 258 -21.17 -6.71 24.41
#